data_f42eb62065dee2332d54e45591eebaf9
#
_entry.id   f42eb62065dee2332d54e45591eebaf9
#
_cell.length_a   1.000
_cell.length_b   1.000
_cell.length_c   1.000
_cell.angle_alpha   90.00
_cell.angle_beta   90.00
_cell.angle_gamma   90.00
#
_symmetry.space_group_name_H-M   'P 1'
#
loop_
_entity.id
_entity.type
_entity.pdbx_description
1 polymer ?
#
loop_
_entity_poly.entity_id
_entity_poly.type
_entity_poly.pdbx_seq_one_letter_code
_entity_poly.pdbx_strand_id
1 'polypeptide(L)'
;MALSCMQSAPHARVAGSVRRVLLLGLAFGSIGLHAQAVDPGVRAGSIDGGGPLPGLSAGQSKTFALGLATFATARSINGGLPNQPQEGLGPRFNSNSCSSCHSQPAVGGTSPSTTAFPFVGPNPQVAVANLSGATNQIPYFIHADGPVREARFRFVVRNGFLTSKPDGGVHDLFTVTGRVDATNVQGATGSVQTCGLSQPDFDHARRQNNISFRIPTPVFGGGLIESISDKTILDNLAANASAKQALRISGRPNRNGNDGTITRFGWKAQNATLLLFAGEAYNVEMGVTNELFALERGNPGEMLPVDCLFNATPEDTSHVDPGPDATSPYSDIQLFAAFMELLAPPAASTTLPGGAASIQHGEVLFRGTVGCALCHTPTLMASPSPYVNQGSGTAAVNLFSDLLLHDMGDTLADGVSQGLAGPSEFRTAPLWGLGQRVFFLHDGRTSDLVHVIRLHGGSESEARVSAEQFFGLSDSDKQDVLNFLRSL
;
A
#
# COMPACT_ATOMS: atom_id res chain seq x y z
N MET A 1 -17.11 -34.52 -67.20
CA MET A 1 -17.95 -35.73 -67.22
C MET A 1 -19.04 -35.47 -66.19
N ALA A 2 -20.20 -34.96 -66.60
CA ALA A 2 -21.36 -35.72 -67.09
C ALA A 2 -22.07 -36.45 -65.94
N LEU A 3 -23.32 -36.39 -65.63
CA LEU A 3 -24.62 -35.93 -66.14
C LEU A 3 -25.59 -36.00 -64.95
N SER A 4 -26.45 -35.03 -64.65
CA SER A 4 -27.84 -34.87 -65.11
C SER A 4 -28.75 -36.08 -64.89
N CYS A 5 -29.82 -35.93 -64.11
CA CYS A 5 -31.18 -36.22 -64.59
C CYS A 5 -32.28 -35.67 -63.64
N MET A 6 -33.22 -35.02 -64.28
CA MET A 6 -34.53 -34.53 -63.84
C MET A 6 -35.54 -35.67 -63.65
N GLN A 7 -36.61 -35.41 -62.88
CA GLN A 7 -38.03 -35.65 -63.19
C GLN A 7 -38.87 -35.40 -61.92
N SER A 8 -39.70 -34.49 -61.89
CA SER A 8 -41.10 -34.22 -62.33
C SER A 8 -42.13 -34.62 -61.25
N ALA A 9 -42.97 -33.63 -60.94
CA ALA A 9 -44.13 -33.66 -60.03
C ALA A 9 -45.32 -34.48 -60.60
N PRO A 10 -46.35 -34.74 -59.75
CA PRO A 10 -47.60 -34.07 -60.07
C PRO A 10 -48.44 -33.57 -58.91
N HIS A 11 -49.36 -32.71 -59.26
CA HIS A 11 -50.36 -32.00 -58.50
C HIS A 11 -51.39 -32.87 -57.79
N ALA A 12 -51.84 -32.51 -56.60
CA ALA A 12 -53.16 -32.80 -56.09
C ALA A 12 -53.77 -31.66 -55.26
N ARG A 13 -55.01 -31.41 -55.45
CA ARG A 13 -55.79 -30.28 -55.01
C ARG A 13 -56.37 -30.43 -53.60
N VAL A 14 -56.39 -29.34 -52.88
CA VAL A 14 -57.48 -28.69 -52.15
C VAL A 14 -58.31 -29.50 -51.14
N ALA A 15 -58.30 -29.07 -49.89
CA ALA A 15 -59.50 -28.88 -49.05
C ALA A 15 -59.18 -27.82 -47.99
N GLY A 16 -59.93 -26.74 -47.99
CA GLY A 16 -59.81 -25.66 -46.99
C GLY A 16 -60.46 -26.08 -45.66
N SER A 17 -59.79 -25.75 -44.57
CA SER A 17 -60.44 -25.65 -43.27
C SER A 17 -59.93 -24.42 -42.57
N VAL A 18 -60.86 -23.48 -42.29
CA VAL A 18 -60.67 -22.27 -41.52
C VAL A 18 -60.35 -22.67 -40.07
N ARG A 19 -59.10 -22.53 -39.68
CA ARG A 19 -58.71 -22.59 -38.26
C ARG A 19 -58.63 -21.17 -37.71
N ARG A 20 -59.48 -20.87 -36.73
CA ARG A 20 -59.41 -19.68 -35.89
C ARG A 20 -58.04 -19.65 -35.20
N VAL A 21 -57.23 -18.64 -35.53
CA VAL A 21 -55.97 -18.35 -34.81
C VAL A 21 -56.36 -17.66 -33.51
N LEU A 22 -56.21 -18.35 -32.39
CA LEU A 22 -56.23 -17.77 -31.06
C LEU A 22 -54.88 -17.06 -30.88
N LEU A 23 -54.87 -15.75 -30.91
CA LEU A 23 -53.72 -14.94 -30.49
C LEU A 23 -53.59 -15.02 -28.96
N LEU A 24 -52.74 -15.93 -28.49
CA LEU A 24 -52.17 -15.85 -27.13
C LEU A 24 -51.21 -14.67 -27.12
N GLY A 25 -51.58 -13.59 -26.49
CA GLY A 25 -50.68 -12.51 -26.15
C GLY A 25 -49.66 -13.00 -25.13
N LEU A 26 -48.44 -13.32 -25.58
CA LEU A 26 -47.28 -13.50 -24.72
C LEU A 26 -46.92 -12.10 -24.18
N ALA A 27 -47.31 -11.82 -22.95
CA ALA A 27 -46.76 -10.72 -22.18
C ALA A 27 -45.27 -11.03 -21.95
N PHE A 28 -44.40 -10.49 -22.77
CA PHE A 28 -42.97 -10.36 -22.45
C PHE A 28 -42.85 -9.45 -21.24
N GLY A 29 -42.86 -10.02 -20.05
CA GLY A 29 -42.34 -9.36 -18.87
C GLY A 29 -40.89 -9.02 -19.19
N SER A 30 -40.56 -7.73 -19.31
CA SER A 30 -39.19 -7.25 -19.35
C SER A 30 -38.52 -7.72 -18.06
N ILE A 31 -37.81 -8.84 -18.12
CA ILE A 31 -36.82 -9.21 -17.11
C ILE A 31 -35.77 -8.11 -17.26
N GLY A 32 -35.86 -7.09 -16.43
CA GLY A 32 -34.81 -6.11 -16.30
C GLY A 32 -33.54 -6.87 -15.95
N LEU A 33 -32.62 -6.98 -16.88
CA LEU A 33 -31.25 -7.37 -16.59
C LEU A 33 -30.71 -6.28 -15.64
N HIS A 34 -30.84 -6.53 -14.33
CA HIS A 34 -30.16 -5.72 -13.35
C HIS A 34 -28.68 -5.99 -13.54
N ALA A 35 -27.95 -4.99 -14.01
CA ALA A 35 -26.51 -5.10 -14.15
C ALA A 35 -25.92 -5.35 -12.75
N GLN A 36 -25.16 -6.42 -12.61
CA GLN A 36 -24.43 -6.71 -11.39
C GLN A 36 -23.52 -5.54 -11.03
N ALA A 37 -23.44 -5.19 -9.75
CA ALA A 37 -22.54 -4.15 -9.28
C ALA A 37 -21.07 -4.51 -9.59
N VAL A 38 -20.33 -3.56 -10.13
CA VAL A 38 -18.93 -3.72 -10.53
C VAL A 38 -18.08 -2.58 -9.99
N ASP A 39 -16.82 -2.85 -9.67
CA ASP A 39 -15.87 -1.78 -9.33
C ASP A 39 -15.73 -0.82 -10.51
N PRO A 40 -15.98 0.49 -10.34
CA PRO A 40 -15.80 1.49 -11.41
C PRO A 40 -14.36 1.58 -11.93
N GLY A 41 -13.39 0.99 -11.23
CA GLY A 41 -11.98 1.11 -11.55
C GLY A 41 -11.37 2.43 -11.05
N VAL A 42 -10.17 2.72 -11.50
CA VAL A 42 -9.44 3.93 -11.11
C VAL A 42 -10.22 5.17 -11.52
N ARG A 43 -10.52 6.03 -10.55
CA ARG A 43 -11.27 7.27 -10.76
C ARG A 43 -10.55 8.18 -11.73
N ALA A 44 -11.27 8.64 -12.74
CA ALA A 44 -10.80 9.66 -13.67
C ALA A 44 -10.76 11.06 -13.01
N GLY A 45 -10.07 11.99 -13.63
CA GLY A 45 -9.97 13.39 -13.19
C GLY A 45 -8.67 13.71 -12.47
N SER A 46 -8.64 14.88 -11.82
CA SER A 46 -7.46 15.35 -11.08
C SER A 46 -7.12 14.43 -9.91
N ILE A 47 -5.84 14.27 -9.67
CA ILE A 47 -5.31 13.52 -8.53
C ILE A 47 -5.56 14.30 -7.23
N ASP A 48 -5.41 15.63 -7.28
CA ASP A 48 -5.51 16.55 -6.15
C ASP A 48 -4.76 16.03 -4.90
N GLY A 49 -3.56 15.48 -5.12
CA GLY A 49 -2.70 14.88 -4.11
C GLY A 49 -1.22 15.07 -4.46
N GLY A 50 -0.33 14.76 -3.50
CA GLY A 50 1.12 14.92 -3.66
C GLY A 50 1.62 16.35 -3.42
N GLY A 51 0.74 17.30 -3.18
CA GLY A 51 1.08 18.67 -2.78
C GLY A 51 1.16 18.86 -1.26
N PRO A 52 1.65 20.03 -0.81
CA PRO A 52 1.74 20.36 0.61
C PRO A 52 0.35 20.64 1.23
N LEU A 53 0.26 20.49 2.55
CA LEU A 53 -0.89 20.95 3.32
C LEU A 53 -1.15 22.45 3.03
N PRO A 54 -2.43 22.89 3.01
CA PRO A 54 -2.75 24.29 2.81
C PRO A 54 -2.30 25.15 4.01
N GLY A 55 -1.91 26.40 3.73
CA GLY A 55 -1.57 27.36 4.77
C GLY A 55 -0.17 27.23 5.38
N LEU A 56 0.74 26.51 4.73
CA LEU A 56 2.13 26.42 5.17
C LEU A 56 2.81 27.77 5.11
N SER A 57 3.68 28.06 6.08
CA SER A 57 4.61 29.17 6.02
C SER A 57 5.65 28.98 4.90
N ALA A 58 6.34 30.05 4.52
CA ALA A 58 7.41 29.96 3.52
C ALA A 58 8.53 28.99 3.93
N GLY A 59 8.87 28.92 5.22
CA GLY A 59 9.84 27.96 5.75
C GLY A 59 9.37 26.52 5.60
N GLN A 60 8.15 26.22 6.02
CA GLN A 60 7.54 24.88 5.87
C GLN A 60 7.44 24.46 4.40
N SER A 61 7.03 25.39 3.51
CA SER A 61 6.97 25.11 2.07
C SER A 61 8.34 24.78 1.48
N LYS A 62 9.40 25.47 1.95
CA LYS A 62 10.77 25.15 1.55
C LYS A 62 11.20 23.76 2.08
N THR A 63 10.90 23.45 3.33
CA THR A 63 11.21 22.14 3.93
C THR A 63 10.46 21.01 3.22
N PHE A 64 9.17 21.23 2.90
CA PHE A 64 8.39 20.28 2.08
C PHE A 64 9.06 20.02 0.73
N ALA A 65 9.49 21.06 0.03
CA ALA A 65 10.12 20.91 -1.28
C ALA A 65 11.46 20.17 -1.21
N LEU A 66 12.26 20.43 -0.18
CA LEU A 66 13.51 19.70 0.08
C LEU A 66 13.22 18.23 0.40
N GLY A 67 12.28 17.98 1.31
CA GLY A 67 11.89 16.62 1.67
C GLY A 67 11.33 15.81 0.48
N LEU A 68 10.53 16.44 -0.36
CA LEU A 68 10.03 15.81 -1.61
C LEU A 68 11.19 15.48 -2.55
N ALA A 69 12.14 16.39 -2.74
CA ALA A 69 13.31 16.16 -3.58
C ALA A 69 14.16 15.01 -3.05
N THR A 70 14.44 14.99 -1.74
CA THR A 70 15.20 13.91 -1.08
C THR A 70 14.48 12.56 -1.20
N PHE A 71 13.15 12.55 -0.98
CA PHE A 71 12.31 11.34 -1.10
C PHE A 71 12.30 10.77 -2.53
N ALA A 72 12.45 11.62 -3.54
CA ALA A 72 12.50 11.24 -4.94
C ALA A 72 13.91 10.90 -5.45
N THR A 73 14.95 11.25 -4.71
CA THR A 73 16.34 11.06 -5.14
C THR A 73 16.72 9.59 -5.10
N ALA A 74 17.28 9.10 -6.22
CA ALA A 74 17.83 7.75 -6.32
C ALA A 74 19.26 7.71 -5.73
N ARG A 75 19.59 6.59 -5.05
CA ARG A 75 20.87 6.38 -4.39
C ARG A 75 21.72 5.33 -5.10
N SER A 76 23.01 5.53 -5.00
CA SER A 76 24.05 4.56 -5.34
C SER A 76 24.83 4.18 -4.09
N ILE A 77 25.76 3.24 -4.21
CA ILE A 77 26.58 2.80 -3.07
C ILE A 77 27.46 3.97 -2.58
N ASN A 78 28.15 4.65 -3.49
CA ASN A 78 29.18 5.64 -3.17
C ASN A 78 28.91 7.06 -3.74
N GLY A 79 27.70 7.36 -4.17
CA GLY A 79 27.33 8.66 -4.73
C GLY A 79 27.90 8.97 -6.11
N GLY A 80 28.66 8.05 -6.72
CA GLY A 80 29.44 8.30 -7.95
C GLY A 80 28.73 8.01 -9.27
N LEU A 81 27.44 7.61 -9.26
CA LEU A 81 26.75 7.25 -10.48
C LEU A 81 25.89 8.39 -11.06
N PRO A 82 25.86 8.57 -12.38
CA PRO A 82 24.94 9.50 -13.02
C PRO A 82 23.47 9.22 -12.62
N ASN A 83 22.73 10.26 -12.27
CA ASN A 83 21.33 10.19 -11.80
C ASN A 83 21.12 9.45 -10.47
N GLN A 84 22.18 9.09 -9.77
CA GLN A 84 22.16 8.49 -8.43
C GLN A 84 23.27 9.16 -7.59
N PRO A 85 23.16 10.48 -7.33
CA PRO A 85 24.29 11.28 -6.77
C PRO A 85 24.44 11.10 -5.26
N GLN A 86 23.48 10.48 -4.60
CA GLN A 86 23.53 10.26 -3.16
C GLN A 86 24.09 8.87 -2.85
N GLU A 87 24.92 8.77 -1.84
CA GLU A 87 25.53 7.53 -1.36
C GLU A 87 24.62 6.77 -0.40
N GLY A 88 25.07 5.60 0.04
CA GLY A 88 24.51 4.82 1.13
C GLY A 88 23.55 3.72 0.72
N LEU A 89 23.36 3.45 -0.61
CA LEU A 89 22.62 2.24 -0.98
C LEU A 89 23.34 1.02 -0.40
N GLY A 90 22.69 0.37 0.54
CA GLY A 90 23.30 -0.67 1.35
C GLY A 90 23.59 -1.95 0.60
N PRO A 91 24.27 -2.91 1.23
CA PRO A 91 24.60 -4.17 0.59
C PRO A 91 23.36 -4.99 0.21
N ARG A 92 22.23 -4.74 0.88
CA ARG A 92 20.91 -5.31 0.59
C ARG A 92 19.88 -4.21 0.48
N PHE A 93 18.94 -4.35 -0.47
CA PHE A 93 17.91 -3.32 -0.73
C PHE A 93 16.72 -3.91 -1.48
N ASN A 94 15.57 -3.23 -1.40
CA ASN A 94 14.36 -3.52 -2.18
C ASN A 94 14.17 -2.55 -3.34
N SER A 95 14.71 -1.33 -3.19
CA SER A 95 14.70 -0.28 -4.21
C SER A 95 15.81 0.72 -3.91
N ASN A 96 16.02 1.70 -4.80
CA ASN A 96 17.05 2.74 -4.66
C ASN A 96 16.48 4.16 -4.50
N SER A 97 15.17 4.32 -4.39
CA SER A 97 14.51 5.59 -4.00
C SER A 97 13.15 5.32 -3.38
N CYS A 98 12.70 6.18 -2.46
CA CYS A 98 11.38 6.04 -1.83
C CYS A 98 10.25 6.21 -2.86
N SER A 99 10.38 7.22 -3.74
CA SER A 99 9.36 7.53 -4.74
C SER A 99 9.18 6.44 -5.80
N SER A 100 10.17 5.56 -6.02
CA SER A 100 10.01 4.44 -6.96
C SER A 100 8.89 3.49 -6.53
N CYS A 101 8.72 3.32 -5.23
CA CYS A 101 7.68 2.45 -4.66
C CYS A 101 6.45 3.25 -4.21
N HIS A 102 6.61 4.49 -3.76
CA HIS A 102 5.56 5.37 -3.26
C HIS A 102 5.17 6.43 -4.29
N SER A 103 4.55 6.04 -5.41
CA SER A 103 4.28 6.96 -6.53
C SER A 103 2.83 7.03 -7.02
N GLN A 104 1.92 6.15 -6.59
CA GLN A 104 0.54 6.13 -7.06
C GLN A 104 -0.45 6.56 -5.95
N PRO A 105 -1.32 7.56 -6.20
CA PRO A 105 -1.51 8.35 -7.41
C PRO A 105 -0.51 9.52 -7.58
N ALA A 106 0.28 9.82 -6.57
CA ALA A 106 1.34 10.83 -6.55
C ALA A 106 2.49 10.36 -5.66
N VAL A 107 3.62 11.09 -5.65
CA VAL A 107 4.72 10.84 -4.70
C VAL A 107 4.20 10.91 -3.26
N GLY A 108 4.51 9.89 -2.48
CA GLY A 108 3.92 9.64 -1.15
C GLY A 108 2.72 8.68 -1.18
N GLY A 109 2.35 8.18 -2.34
CA GLY A 109 1.28 7.19 -2.51
C GLY A 109 1.71 5.75 -2.22
N THR A 110 1.14 4.83 -2.97
CA THR A 110 1.44 3.40 -2.91
C THR A 110 2.10 2.92 -4.21
N SER A 111 2.12 1.62 -4.43
CA SER A 111 2.73 0.98 -5.59
C SER A 111 2.30 1.60 -6.93
N PRO A 112 3.25 1.92 -7.83
CA PRO A 112 2.94 2.30 -9.20
C PRO A 112 2.27 1.16 -9.97
N SER A 113 1.76 1.47 -11.16
CA SER A 113 1.06 0.53 -12.04
C SER A 113 1.32 0.83 -13.49
N THR A 114 1.21 -0.19 -14.35
CA THR A 114 1.27 -0.05 -15.82
C THR A 114 0.01 0.58 -16.42
N THR A 115 -1.05 0.74 -15.66
CA THR A 115 -2.38 1.12 -16.19
C THR A 115 -2.91 2.45 -15.67
N ALA A 116 -2.31 3.01 -14.62
CA ALA A 116 -2.85 4.20 -13.97
C ALA A 116 -1.94 5.42 -14.14
N PHE A 117 -2.47 6.49 -14.73
CA PHE A 117 -1.86 7.80 -14.75
C PHE A 117 -1.74 8.36 -13.30
N PRO A 118 -0.69 9.16 -12.93
CA PRO A 118 0.34 9.71 -13.81
C PRO A 118 1.57 8.81 -14.00
N PHE A 119 1.75 7.80 -13.17
CA PHE A 119 2.95 6.95 -13.19
C PHE A 119 2.67 5.64 -13.91
N VAL A 120 2.43 5.74 -15.21
CA VAL A 120 2.26 4.57 -16.06
C VAL A 120 3.64 4.02 -16.42
N GLY A 121 3.98 2.90 -15.83
CA GLY A 121 5.26 2.25 -16.08
C GLY A 121 5.33 0.86 -15.45
N PRO A 122 6.27 0.03 -15.86
CA PRO A 122 6.46 -1.26 -15.25
C PRO A 122 6.91 -1.11 -13.79
N ASN A 123 6.70 -2.16 -13.01
CA ASN A 123 7.19 -2.26 -11.64
C ASN A 123 8.70 -1.94 -11.60
N PRO A 124 9.12 -0.88 -10.89
CA PRO A 124 10.52 -0.43 -10.91
C PRO A 124 11.49 -1.46 -10.33
N GLN A 125 11.04 -2.37 -9.48
CA GLN A 125 11.88 -3.44 -8.93
C GLN A 125 12.42 -4.39 -10.02
N VAL A 126 11.72 -4.49 -11.17
CA VAL A 126 12.23 -5.26 -12.32
C VAL A 126 13.51 -4.62 -12.88
N ALA A 127 13.56 -3.30 -12.99
CA ALA A 127 14.74 -2.59 -13.48
C ALA A 127 15.87 -2.56 -12.44
N VAL A 128 15.52 -2.43 -11.16
CA VAL A 128 16.49 -2.34 -10.04
C VAL A 128 17.31 -3.61 -9.91
N ALA A 129 16.77 -4.79 -10.26
CA ALA A 129 17.48 -6.07 -10.21
C ALA A 129 18.83 -6.05 -10.97
N ASN A 130 18.89 -5.34 -12.10
CA ASN A 130 20.07 -5.27 -12.95
C ASN A 130 20.64 -3.84 -13.08
N LEU A 131 20.20 -2.94 -12.22
CA LEU A 131 20.63 -1.54 -12.25
C LEU A 131 22.13 -1.42 -11.97
N SER A 132 22.81 -0.58 -12.78
CA SER A 132 24.25 -0.27 -12.63
C SER A 132 25.17 -1.50 -12.64
N GLY A 133 24.79 -2.54 -13.40
CA GLY A 133 25.59 -3.77 -13.54
C GLY A 133 25.28 -4.86 -12.50
N ALA A 134 24.31 -4.64 -11.62
CA ALA A 134 23.87 -5.67 -10.68
C ALA A 134 23.45 -6.96 -11.41
N THR A 135 23.68 -8.11 -10.78
CA THR A 135 23.43 -9.44 -11.36
C THR A 135 22.36 -10.21 -10.57
N ASN A 136 21.38 -9.48 -10.02
CA ASN A 136 20.32 -10.10 -9.26
C ASN A 136 19.31 -10.82 -10.15
N GLN A 137 18.74 -11.89 -9.61
CA GLN A 137 17.57 -12.55 -10.20
C GLN A 137 16.31 -11.81 -9.76
N ILE A 138 15.36 -11.64 -10.69
CA ILE A 138 14.04 -11.10 -10.35
C ILE A 138 13.27 -12.19 -9.61
N PRO A 139 12.84 -11.96 -8.35
CA PRO A 139 12.04 -12.94 -7.62
C PRO A 139 10.74 -13.28 -8.34
N TYR A 140 10.27 -14.53 -8.22
CA TYR A 140 9.09 -15.04 -8.93
C TYR A 140 7.80 -14.23 -8.71
N PHE A 141 7.72 -13.45 -7.64
CA PHE A 141 6.54 -12.65 -7.28
C PHE A 141 6.64 -11.18 -7.73
N ILE A 142 7.75 -10.78 -8.35
CA ILE A 142 7.95 -9.46 -8.93
C ILE A 142 7.70 -9.54 -10.44
N HIS A 143 6.64 -8.88 -10.89
CA HIS A 143 6.22 -8.85 -12.29
C HIS A 143 6.14 -7.41 -12.78
N ALA A 144 6.38 -7.19 -14.07
CA ALA A 144 6.37 -5.86 -14.67
C ALA A 144 5.02 -5.14 -14.54
N ASP A 145 3.91 -5.88 -14.56
CA ASP A 145 2.54 -5.40 -14.41
C ASP A 145 1.97 -5.55 -12.99
N GLY A 146 2.74 -6.14 -12.08
CA GLY A 146 2.39 -6.34 -10.68
C GLY A 146 2.79 -5.19 -9.77
N PRO A 147 2.37 -5.23 -8.50
CA PRO A 147 2.79 -4.25 -7.51
C PRO A 147 4.26 -4.42 -7.10
N VAL A 148 4.87 -3.33 -6.64
CA VAL A 148 6.11 -3.41 -5.85
C VAL A 148 5.82 -4.11 -4.53
N ARG A 149 6.75 -4.93 -4.05
CA ARG A 149 6.58 -5.73 -2.84
C ARG A 149 7.87 -5.82 -2.04
N GLU A 150 7.73 -5.81 -0.71
CA GLU A 150 8.71 -6.39 0.20
C GLU A 150 8.33 -7.85 0.47
N ALA A 151 9.33 -8.68 0.81
CA ALA A 151 9.14 -10.06 1.22
C ALA A 151 9.44 -10.23 2.71
N ARG A 152 8.58 -10.96 3.43
CA ARG A 152 8.79 -11.31 4.83
C ARG A 152 8.67 -12.81 5.01
N PHE A 153 9.57 -13.40 5.81
CA PHE A 153 9.43 -14.79 6.21
C PHE A 153 8.68 -14.85 7.54
N ARG A 154 7.80 -15.84 7.67
CA ARG A 154 7.00 -16.03 8.90
C ARG A 154 7.83 -16.63 10.01
N PHE A 155 8.72 -17.56 9.65
CA PHE A 155 9.57 -18.29 10.58
C PHE A 155 11.00 -18.35 10.09
N VAL A 156 11.93 -18.39 11.04
CA VAL A 156 13.36 -18.51 10.77
C VAL A 156 13.68 -19.86 10.13
N VAL A 157 14.47 -19.83 9.04
CA VAL A 157 15.02 -21.02 8.39
C VAL A 157 16.45 -21.26 8.91
N ARG A 158 16.77 -22.49 9.34
CA ARG A 158 18.14 -22.90 9.72
C ARG A 158 18.52 -24.16 8.97
N ASN A 159 19.67 -24.12 8.29
CA ASN A 159 20.20 -25.26 7.51
C ASN A 159 19.15 -25.83 6.51
N GLY A 160 18.35 -24.95 5.89
CA GLY A 160 17.29 -25.34 4.96
C GLY A 160 15.98 -25.84 5.60
N PHE A 161 15.91 -25.90 6.94
CA PHE A 161 14.72 -26.37 7.66
C PHE A 161 14.01 -25.21 8.35
N LEU A 162 12.67 -25.24 8.27
CA LEU A 162 11.79 -24.31 8.96
C LEU A 162 11.86 -24.58 10.47
N THR A 163 12.03 -23.52 11.26
CA THR A 163 11.95 -23.58 12.72
C THR A 163 10.58 -23.10 13.20
N SER A 164 10.28 -23.27 14.48
CA SER A 164 9.10 -22.67 15.13
C SER A 164 9.34 -21.22 15.61
N LYS A 165 10.56 -20.68 15.44
CA LYS A 165 10.88 -19.33 15.89
C LYS A 165 10.30 -18.33 14.89
N PRO A 166 9.44 -17.38 15.31
CA PRO A 166 8.99 -16.30 14.44
C PRO A 166 10.16 -15.51 13.88
N ASP A 167 10.07 -15.12 12.63
CA ASP A 167 10.98 -14.21 11.94
C ASP A 167 10.31 -12.83 11.82
N GLY A 168 9.43 -12.68 10.84
CA GLY A 168 8.64 -11.46 10.60
C GLY A 168 9.43 -10.29 10.02
N GLY A 169 10.76 -10.41 9.90
CA GLY A 169 11.62 -9.39 9.30
C GLY A 169 11.51 -9.34 7.78
N VAL A 170 11.91 -8.20 7.21
CA VAL A 170 12.03 -8.04 5.76
C VAL A 170 13.27 -8.81 5.28
N HIS A 171 13.10 -9.59 4.23
CA HIS A 171 14.17 -10.24 3.47
C HIS A 171 14.32 -9.50 2.14
N ASP A 172 15.40 -8.73 2.04
CA ASP A 172 15.61 -7.84 0.91
C ASP A 172 15.73 -8.58 -0.41
N LEU A 173 15.16 -7.99 -1.45
CA LEU A 173 15.05 -8.63 -2.77
C LEU A 173 16.38 -8.74 -3.47
N PHE A 174 17.23 -7.72 -3.30
CA PHE A 174 18.44 -7.53 -4.10
C PHE A 174 19.68 -7.33 -3.23
N THR A 175 20.82 -7.57 -3.84
CA THR A 175 22.14 -7.30 -3.28
C THR A 175 22.94 -6.41 -4.21
N VAL A 176 24.01 -5.81 -3.72
CA VAL A 176 24.95 -5.00 -4.52
C VAL A 176 25.81 -5.81 -5.48
N THR A 177 25.64 -7.13 -5.52
CA THR A 177 26.46 -8.05 -6.32
C THR A 177 26.49 -7.65 -7.79
N GLY A 178 27.67 -7.42 -8.34
CA GLY A 178 27.90 -7.04 -9.74
C GLY A 178 27.80 -5.55 -10.05
N ARG A 179 27.37 -4.71 -9.11
CA ARG A 179 27.25 -3.27 -9.35
C ARG A 179 28.62 -2.62 -9.59
N VAL A 180 28.67 -1.70 -10.55
CA VAL A 180 29.92 -1.01 -10.93
C VAL A 180 30.42 -0.03 -9.86
N ASP A 181 29.54 0.44 -8.97
CA ASP A 181 29.86 1.32 -7.85
C ASP A 181 30.22 0.57 -6.55
N ALA A 182 30.21 -0.77 -6.55
CA ALA A 182 30.64 -1.60 -5.43
C ALA A 182 32.17 -1.84 -5.41
N THR A 183 32.97 -0.95 -5.97
CA THR A 183 34.39 -1.20 -6.25
C THR A 183 35.37 -0.71 -5.18
N ASN A 184 34.93 0.06 -4.19
CA ASN A 184 35.80 0.69 -3.19
C ASN A 184 35.33 0.40 -1.77
N VAL A 185 35.64 -0.77 -1.26
CA VAL A 185 35.48 -1.05 0.18
C VAL A 185 36.62 -0.40 0.95
N GLN A 186 36.32 0.34 2.01
CA GLN A 186 37.34 0.90 2.90
C GLN A 186 38.25 -0.26 3.44
N GLY A 187 39.51 -0.28 3.04
CA GLY A 187 40.50 -1.22 3.54
C GLY A 187 40.77 -2.44 2.67
N ALA A 188 40.05 -2.64 1.56
CA ALA A 188 40.35 -3.76 0.63
C ALA A 188 41.39 -3.35 -0.41
N THR A 189 42.44 -4.14 -0.53
CA THR A 189 43.42 -4.06 -1.62
C THR A 189 42.92 -4.88 -2.81
N GLY A 190 41.99 -4.33 -3.58
CA GLY A 190 41.48 -4.97 -4.80
C GLY A 190 40.03 -4.60 -5.10
N SER A 191 39.64 -4.68 -6.36
CA SER A 191 38.28 -4.47 -6.79
C SER A 191 37.39 -5.63 -6.34
N VAL A 192 36.66 -5.46 -5.23
CA VAL A 192 35.68 -6.44 -4.78
C VAL A 192 34.35 -6.07 -5.43
N GLN A 193 34.02 -6.70 -6.56
CA GLN A 193 32.73 -6.52 -7.23
C GLN A 193 31.59 -7.24 -6.54
N THR A 194 31.87 -8.02 -5.50
CA THR A 194 30.88 -8.75 -4.71
C THR A 194 31.41 -8.91 -3.30
N CYS A 195 30.60 -8.59 -2.33
CA CYS A 195 30.93 -8.86 -0.92
C CYS A 195 30.48 -10.26 -0.45
N GLY A 196 30.25 -11.18 -1.37
CA GLY A 196 29.87 -12.56 -1.06
C GLY A 196 28.41 -12.76 -0.66
N LEU A 197 27.57 -11.73 -0.76
CA LEU A 197 26.14 -11.83 -0.46
C LEU A 197 25.39 -12.53 -1.59
N SER A 198 24.41 -13.33 -1.21
CA SER A 198 23.42 -13.93 -2.11
C SER A 198 22.02 -13.50 -1.75
N GLN A 199 21.14 -13.44 -2.75
CA GLN A 199 19.72 -13.21 -2.52
C GLN A 199 19.12 -14.33 -1.67
N PRO A 200 18.06 -14.06 -0.88
CA PRO A 200 17.31 -15.09 -0.19
C PRO A 200 16.73 -16.12 -1.18
N ASP A 201 16.65 -17.39 -0.79
CA ASP A 201 15.96 -18.41 -1.60
C ASP A 201 14.44 -18.29 -1.43
N PHE A 202 13.86 -17.35 -2.18
CA PHE A 202 12.42 -17.10 -2.18
C PHE A 202 11.60 -18.29 -2.69
N ASP A 203 12.15 -19.09 -3.60
CA ASP A 203 11.50 -20.31 -4.08
C ASP A 203 11.41 -21.39 -3.01
N HIS A 204 12.45 -21.52 -2.19
CA HIS A 204 12.43 -22.41 -1.05
C HIS A 204 11.40 -21.94 -0.01
N ALA A 205 11.40 -20.65 0.34
CA ALA A 205 10.42 -20.07 1.25
C ALA A 205 8.98 -20.27 0.75
N ARG A 206 8.74 -20.14 -0.56
CA ARG A 206 7.44 -20.45 -1.19
C ARG A 206 7.03 -21.90 -0.99
N ARG A 207 7.92 -22.84 -1.28
CA ARG A 207 7.64 -24.29 -1.11
C ARG A 207 7.31 -24.66 0.33
N GLN A 208 7.86 -23.91 1.30
CA GLN A 208 7.58 -24.10 2.72
C GLN A 208 6.37 -23.30 3.22
N ASN A 209 5.67 -22.55 2.36
CA ASN A 209 4.61 -21.60 2.75
C ASN A 209 5.10 -20.59 3.82
N ASN A 210 6.36 -20.18 3.74
CA ASN A 210 7.05 -19.34 4.72
C ASN A 210 7.29 -17.91 4.23
N ILE A 211 6.51 -17.44 3.27
CA ILE A 211 6.67 -16.11 2.69
C ILE A 211 5.35 -15.36 2.67
N SER A 212 5.39 -14.09 2.97
CA SER A 212 4.32 -13.13 2.80
C SER A 212 4.84 -11.83 2.20
N PHE A 213 3.93 -11.01 1.68
CA PHE A 213 4.30 -9.81 0.94
C PHE A 213 3.58 -8.60 1.51
N ARG A 214 4.21 -7.42 1.36
CA ARG A 214 3.55 -6.14 1.62
C ARG A 214 3.86 -5.15 0.52
N ILE A 215 2.88 -4.32 0.20
CA ILE A 215 3.03 -3.17 -0.69
C ILE A 215 3.25 -1.91 0.14
N PRO A 216 3.80 -0.83 -0.45
CA PRO A 216 3.99 0.43 0.25
C PRO A 216 2.68 1.00 0.80
N THR A 217 2.68 1.41 2.07
CA THR A 217 1.56 2.17 2.65
C THR A 217 1.60 3.61 2.14
N PRO A 218 0.47 4.20 1.68
CA PRO A 218 0.44 5.62 1.40
C PRO A 218 0.81 6.44 2.64
N VAL A 219 1.60 7.49 2.47
CA VAL A 219 2.04 8.40 3.54
C VAL A 219 1.34 9.76 3.51
N PHE A 220 0.31 9.92 2.65
CA PHE A 220 -0.53 11.11 2.58
C PHE A 220 -1.14 11.45 3.94
N GLY A 221 -1.15 12.73 4.30
CA GLY A 221 -1.75 13.20 5.53
C GLY A 221 -1.07 12.68 6.80
N GLY A 222 0.19 12.24 6.71
CA GLY A 222 0.91 11.65 7.84
C GLY A 222 0.94 12.55 9.07
N GLY A 223 1.23 13.83 8.90
CA GLY A 223 1.24 14.80 10.01
C GLY A 223 -0.15 15.02 10.63
N LEU A 224 -1.22 14.91 9.84
CA LEU A 224 -2.58 14.96 10.37
C LEU A 224 -2.86 13.75 11.26
N ILE A 225 -2.45 12.54 10.84
CA ILE A 225 -2.57 11.30 11.62
C ILE A 225 -1.72 11.39 12.91
N GLU A 226 -0.49 11.87 12.80
CA GLU A 226 0.41 12.02 13.95
C GLU A 226 -0.16 12.98 15.02
N SER A 227 -0.91 13.98 14.57
CA SER A 227 -1.56 14.98 15.44
C SER A 227 -2.85 14.47 16.12
N ILE A 228 -3.37 13.30 15.78
CA ILE A 228 -4.51 12.68 16.47
C ILE A 228 -4.03 12.13 17.81
N SER A 229 -4.58 12.61 18.93
CA SER A 229 -4.15 12.18 20.26
C SER A 229 -4.57 10.74 20.57
N ASP A 230 -3.81 10.07 21.45
CA ASP A 230 -4.18 8.75 21.97
C ASP A 230 -5.58 8.75 22.59
N LYS A 231 -5.94 9.86 23.27
CA LYS A 231 -7.29 10.04 23.84
C LYS A 231 -8.36 10.00 22.76
N THR A 232 -8.16 10.68 21.63
CA THR A 232 -9.12 10.69 20.52
C THR A 232 -9.33 9.25 19.96
N ILE A 233 -8.25 8.48 19.82
CA ILE A 233 -8.32 7.09 19.36
C ILE A 233 -9.09 6.21 20.36
N LEU A 234 -8.81 6.37 21.66
CA LEU A 234 -9.50 5.60 22.70
C LEU A 234 -10.97 5.99 22.88
N ASP A 235 -11.29 7.27 22.77
CA ASP A 235 -12.67 7.76 22.77
C ASP A 235 -13.46 7.17 21.58
N ASN A 236 -12.83 7.11 20.39
CA ASN A 236 -13.43 6.48 19.21
C ASN A 236 -13.58 4.96 19.37
N LEU A 237 -12.63 4.29 20.00
CA LEU A 237 -12.76 2.86 20.32
C LEU A 237 -13.99 2.60 21.19
N ALA A 238 -14.21 3.44 22.20
CA ALA A 238 -15.37 3.34 23.11
C ALA A 238 -16.69 3.78 22.45
N ALA A 239 -16.62 4.61 21.42
CA ALA A 239 -17.80 5.11 20.73
C ALA A 239 -18.53 3.98 19.97
N ASN A 240 -19.86 4.12 19.86
CA ASN A 240 -20.71 3.17 19.12
C ASN A 240 -20.62 1.72 19.62
N ALA A 241 -20.34 1.51 20.91
CA ALA A 241 -20.09 0.19 21.50
C ALA A 241 -21.18 -0.83 21.18
N SER A 242 -22.47 -0.44 21.27
CA SER A 242 -23.59 -1.34 20.98
C SER A 242 -23.63 -1.78 19.50
N ALA A 243 -23.33 -0.85 18.56
CA ALA A 243 -23.29 -1.15 17.13
C ALA A 243 -22.07 -2.05 16.81
N LYS A 244 -20.91 -1.74 17.38
CA LYS A 244 -19.69 -2.57 17.25
C LYS A 244 -19.94 -3.98 17.77
N GLN A 245 -20.53 -4.10 18.95
CA GLN A 245 -20.87 -5.40 19.54
C GLN A 245 -21.85 -6.20 18.67
N ALA A 246 -22.86 -5.55 18.09
CA ALA A 246 -23.82 -6.19 17.19
C ALA A 246 -23.15 -6.77 15.94
N LEU A 247 -22.11 -6.13 15.42
CA LEU A 247 -21.33 -6.57 14.29
C LEU A 247 -20.07 -7.37 14.66
N ARG A 248 -19.85 -7.63 15.94
CA ARG A 248 -18.68 -8.35 16.49
C ARG A 248 -17.35 -7.65 16.21
N ILE A 249 -17.37 -6.34 16.20
CA ILE A 249 -16.19 -5.49 16.01
C ILE A 249 -15.64 -5.16 17.42
N SER A 250 -14.39 -5.47 17.66
CA SER A 250 -13.70 -5.13 18.90
C SER A 250 -12.66 -4.03 18.70
N GLY A 251 -11.63 -4.31 17.92
CA GLY A 251 -10.50 -3.42 17.70
C GLY A 251 -9.63 -3.22 18.95
N ARG A 252 -8.37 -2.88 18.76
CA ARG A 252 -7.46 -2.52 19.85
C ARG A 252 -6.27 -1.69 19.33
N PRO A 253 -5.66 -0.81 20.14
CA PRO A 253 -4.45 -0.11 19.74
C PRO A 253 -3.23 -1.05 19.74
N ASN A 254 -2.29 -0.82 18.80
CA ASN A 254 -0.91 -1.24 19.01
C ASN A 254 -0.19 -0.18 19.86
N ARG A 255 0.85 -0.56 20.59
CA ARG A 255 1.53 0.33 21.54
C ARG A 255 3.04 0.21 21.43
N ASN A 256 3.69 1.34 21.60
CA ASN A 256 5.13 1.41 21.79
C ASN A 256 5.52 0.68 23.10
N GLY A 257 6.47 -0.23 23.01
CA GLY A 257 6.94 -1.00 24.16
C GLY A 257 7.70 -0.19 25.22
N ASN A 258 8.19 1.00 24.87
CA ASN A 258 8.99 1.82 25.78
C ASN A 258 8.13 2.70 26.71
N ASP A 259 7.09 3.32 26.16
CA ASP A 259 6.30 4.34 26.88
C ASP A 259 4.78 4.09 26.86
N GLY A 260 4.33 3.06 26.15
CA GLY A 260 2.93 2.69 26.06
C GLY A 260 2.07 3.59 25.17
N THR A 261 2.63 4.57 24.47
CA THR A 261 1.90 5.41 23.52
C THR A 261 1.31 4.60 22.37
N ILE A 262 0.19 5.02 21.81
CA ILE A 262 -0.45 4.33 20.69
C ILE A 262 0.37 4.56 19.42
N THR A 263 0.80 3.46 18.83
CA THR A 263 1.47 3.45 17.53
C THR A 263 0.45 3.45 16.40
N ARG A 264 0.78 4.08 15.26
CA ARG A 264 -0.22 4.36 14.22
C ARG A 264 0.25 4.29 12.77
N PHE A 265 1.56 4.06 12.52
CA PHE A 265 2.11 3.95 11.18
C PHE A 265 2.51 2.52 10.83
N GLY A 266 2.49 2.20 9.53
CA GLY A 266 2.68 0.87 8.99
C GLY A 266 1.40 0.02 8.96
N TRP A 267 1.44 -1.12 8.27
CA TRP A 267 0.30 -2.02 8.12
C TRP A 267 -0.24 -2.58 9.45
N LYS A 268 0.63 -2.72 10.43
CA LYS A 268 0.28 -3.23 11.78
C LYS A 268 0.43 -2.15 12.85
N ALA A 269 0.41 -0.88 12.47
CA ALA A 269 0.60 0.24 13.38
C ALA A 269 1.83 0.05 14.28
N GLN A 270 2.99 -0.35 13.72
CA GLN A 270 4.17 -0.65 14.53
C GLN A 270 4.99 0.58 14.92
N ASN A 271 4.87 1.71 14.21
CA ASN A 271 5.64 2.93 14.45
C ASN A 271 4.80 4.03 15.08
N ALA A 272 5.38 4.72 16.09
CA ALA A 272 4.71 5.80 16.81
C ALA A 272 4.79 7.15 16.06
N THR A 273 5.93 7.43 15.40
CA THR A 273 6.22 8.71 14.74
C THR A 273 6.67 8.50 13.30
N LEU A 274 6.50 9.54 12.50
CA LEU A 274 6.98 9.55 11.10
C LEU A 274 8.50 9.56 11.02
N LEU A 275 9.19 10.17 11.97
CA LEU A 275 10.65 10.16 12.01
C LEU A 275 11.19 8.73 12.24
N LEU A 276 10.63 8.00 13.20
CA LEU A 276 11.01 6.60 13.44
C LEU A 276 10.67 5.72 12.24
N PHE A 277 9.51 5.95 11.64
CA PHE A 277 9.07 5.23 10.43
C PHE A 277 9.99 5.50 9.23
N ALA A 278 10.41 6.78 9.04
CA ALA A 278 11.37 7.14 8.00
C ALA A 278 12.73 6.46 8.20
N GLY A 279 13.27 6.49 9.42
CA GLY A 279 14.56 5.86 9.74
C GLY A 279 14.53 4.35 9.56
N GLU A 280 13.46 3.67 10.02
CA GLU A 280 13.26 2.23 9.80
C GLU A 280 13.20 1.92 8.30
N ALA A 281 12.34 2.62 7.56
CA ALA A 281 12.15 2.36 6.13
C ALA A 281 13.43 2.62 5.31
N TYR A 282 14.19 3.65 5.66
CA TYR A 282 15.43 3.98 4.97
C TYR A 282 16.47 2.86 5.10
N ASN A 283 16.63 2.33 6.31
CA ASN A 283 17.50 1.21 6.58
C ASN A 283 16.97 -0.11 6.00
N VAL A 284 15.65 -0.35 6.09
CA VAL A 284 15.04 -1.62 5.65
C VAL A 284 14.91 -1.69 4.14
N GLU A 285 14.47 -0.61 3.46
CA GLU A 285 14.15 -0.68 2.02
C GLU A 285 15.34 -0.35 1.12
N MET A 286 16.29 0.44 1.61
CA MET A 286 17.42 0.93 0.83
C MET A 286 18.79 0.57 1.43
N GLY A 287 18.80 0.01 2.64
CA GLY A 287 20.02 -0.36 3.35
C GLY A 287 20.79 0.84 3.92
N VAL A 288 20.26 2.06 3.84
CA VAL A 288 20.98 3.25 4.31
C VAL A 288 20.95 3.34 5.83
N THR A 289 22.13 3.33 6.44
CA THR A 289 22.28 3.53 7.88
C THR A 289 22.03 4.98 8.27
N ASN A 290 21.40 5.21 9.42
CA ASN A 290 21.02 6.53 9.87
C ASN A 290 21.12 6.66 11.41
N GLU A 291 20.92 7.85 11.95
CA GLU A 291 21.07 8.13 13.39
C GLU A 291 20.21 7.23 14.29
N LEU A 292 19.05 6.75 13.81
CA LEU A 292 18.17 5.86 14.54
C LEU A 292 18.51 4.36 14.32
N PHE A 293 19.06 4.04 13.15
CA PHE A 293 19.43 2.69 12.74
C PHE A 293 20.87 2.70 12.18
N ALA A 294 21.83 2.78 13.09
CA ALA A 294 23.23 3.06 12.80
C ALA A 294 24.06 1.87 12.28
N LEU A 295 23.47 0.70 12.18
CA LEU A 295 24.18 -0.52 11.76
C LEU A 295 23.71 -0.97 10.38
N GLU A 296 24.67 -1.37 9.57
CA GLU A 296 24.40 -2.10 8.33
C GLU A 296 23.56 -3.35 8.60
N ARG A 297 22.63 -3.60 7.71
CA ARG A 297 21.60 -4.60 7.90
C ARG A 297 21.80 -5.79 6.96
N GLY A 298 21.89 -6.98 7.53
CA GLY A 298 21.71 -8.26 6.84
C GLY A 298 20.23 -8.71 6.88
N ASN A 299 19.94 -9.79 6.18
CA ASN A 299 18.68 -10.50 6.41
C ASN A 299 18.58 -10.98 7.86
N PRO A 300 17.37 -11.17 8.41
CA PRO A 300 17.21 -11.65 9.77
C PRO A 300 18.04 -12.88 10.09
N GLY A 301 18.97 -12.73 11.07
CA GLY A 301 19.89 -13.79 11.47
C GLY A 301 21.16 -13.93 10.62
N GLU A 302 21.39 -13.07 9.63
CA GLU A 302 22.60 -12.98 8.83
C GLU A 302 23.59 -11.98 9.47
N MET A 303 24.87 -12.36 9.52
CA MET A 303 25.96 -11.43 9.79
C MET A 303 26.57 -10.99 8.46
N LEU A 304 26.62 -9.67 8.25
CA LEU A 304 27.27 -9.13 7.05
C LEU A 304 28.78 -9.33 7.12
N PRO A 305 29.42 -9.79 6.03
CA PRO A 305 30.87 -9.77 5.92
C PRO A 305 31.42 -8.35 5.99
N VAL A 306 32.61 -8.18 6.56
CA VAL A 306 33.27 -6.85 6.65
C VAL A 306 33.46 -6.21 5.26
N ASP A 307 33.67 -7.02 4.24
CA ASP A 307 33.80 -6.57 2.85
C ASP A 307 32.52 -5.97 2.25
N CYS A 308 31.38 -6.05 2.97
CA CYS A 308 30.11 -5.44 2.60
C CYS A 308 29.89 -4.07 3.24
N LEU A 309 30.82 -3.56 4.03
CA LEU A 309 30.75 -2.22 4.62
C LEU A 309 31.40 -1.23 3.65
N PHE A 310 30.59 -0.63 2.78
CA PHE A 310 31.09 0.25 1.71
C PHE A 310 31.39 1.67 2.18
N ASN A 311 30.63 2.17 3.14
CA ASN A 311 30.69 3.52 3.64
C ASN A 311 30.91 3.54 5.17
N ALA A 312 31.25 4.71 5.72
CA ALA A 312 31.26 4.90 7.16
C ALA A 312 29.81 4.98 7.68
N THR A 313 29.52 4.31 8.80
CA THR A 313 28.19 4.29 9.39
C THR A 313 28.10 5.13 10.66
N PRO A 314 26.97 5.82 10.91
CA PRO A 314 25.82 5.97 10.04
C PRO A 314 26.09 6.86 8.83
N GLU A 315 25.51 6.53 7.67
CA GLU A 315 25.65 7.23 6.40
C GLU A 315 24.81 8.51 6.36
N ASP A 316 23.63 8.50 6.97
CA ASP A 316 22.73 9.65 7.10
C ASP A 316 22.76 10.20 8.52
N THR A 317 23.28 11.41 8.70
CA THR A 317 23.33 12.10 10.00
C THR A 317 23.10 13.61 9.87
N SER A 318 22.51 14.22 10.91
CA SER A 318 22.35 15.67 11.00
C SER A 318 23.63 16.41 11.39
N HIS A 319 24.73 15.69 11.68
CA HIS A 319 26.00 16.23 12.16
C HIS A 319 27.15 16.05 11.17
N VAL A 320 26.93 15.39 10.06
CA VAL A 320 27.93 15.37 9.00
C VAL A 320 28.10 16.78 8.52
N ASP A 321 29.35 17.25 8.66
CA ASP A 321 29.78 18.46 7.97
C ASP A 321 29.38 18.25 6.52
N PRO A 322 28.37 18.93 6.09
CA PRO A 322 27.90 18.78 4.77
C PRO A 322 29.07 19.19 3.89
N GLY A 323 29.52 18.32 3.06
CA GLY A 323 30.53 18.64 2.04
C GLY A 323 30.16 19.94 1.31
N PRO A 324 30.99 20.47 0.45
CA PRO A 324 30.85 21.79 -0.16
C PRO A 324 29.48 22.07 -0.80
N ASP A 325 28.67 21.03 -1.00
CA ASP A 325 27.35 21.11 -1.62
C ASP A 325 26.17 20.94 -0.64
N ALA A 326 26.41 20.86 0.64
CA ALA A 326 25.34 20.66 1.60
C ALA A 326 24.41 21.87 1.71
N THR A 327 23.24 21.64 1.26
CA THR A 327 22.16 22.65 1.22
C THR A 327 21.23 22.58 2.43
N SER A 328 21.36 21.56 3.29
CA SER A 328 20.46 21.33 4.41
C SER A 328 21.21 20.91 5.69
N PRO A 329 20.90 21.51 6.86
CA PRO A 329 21.39 21.05 8.16
C PRO A 329 20.64 19.81 8.67
N TYR A 330 19.69 19.28 7.90
CA TYR A 330 18.83 18.16 8.27
C TYR A 330 19.34 16.87 7.65
N SER A 331 19.27 15.77 8.41
CA SER A 331 19.43 14.43 7.86
C SER A 331 18.30 14.08 6.90
N ASP A 332 18.52 13.07 6.06
CA ASP A 332 17.49 12.61 5.11
C ASP A 332 16.25 12.09 5.81
N ILE A 333 16.41 11.34 6.93
CA ILE A 333 15.25 10.85 7.68
C ILE A 333 14.42 11.99 8.28
N GLN A 334 15.04 13.13 8.66
CA GLN A 334 14.32 14.32 9.09
C GLN A 334 13.57 14.97 7.91
N LEU A 335 14.19 15.02 6.73
CA LEU A 335 13.54 15.53 5.52
C LEU A 335 12.39 14.63 5.04
N PHE A 336 12.55 13.32 5.14
CA PHE A 336 11.46 12.36 4.84
C PHE A 336 10.30 12.52 5.81
N ALA A 337 10.58 12.63 7.12
CA ALA A 337 9.55 12.87 8.11
C ALA A 337 8.81 14.18 7.82
N ALA A 338 9.54 15.28 7.60
CA ALA A 338 8.95 16.58 7.28
C ALA A 338 8.12 16.55 5.99
N PHE A 339 8.57 15.84 4.95
CA PHE A 339 7.79 15.63 3.73
C PHE A 339 6.45 14.95 4.04
N MET A 340 6.47 13.82 4.77
CA MET A 340 5.27 13.07 5.12
C MET A 340 4.34 13.84 6.07
N GLU A 341 4.90 14.63 6.98
CA GLU A 341 4.16 15.48 7.92
C GLU A 341 3.41 16.61 7.21
N LEU A 342 4.04 17.20 6.18
CA LEU A 342 3.49 18.33 5.44
C LEU A 342 2.74 17.93 4.17
N LEU A 343 2.69 16.64 3.83
CA LEU A 343 2.01 16.13 2.64
C LEU A 343 0.49 16.08 2.84
N ALA A 344 -0.23 16.77 1.96
CA ALA A 344 -1.69 16.75 2.01
C ALA A 344 -2.29 15.40 1.59
N PRO A 345 -3.41 14.98 2.19
CA PRO A 345 -4.18 13.87 1.66
C PRO A 345 -4.79 14.24 0.30
N PRO A 346 -4.97 13.28 -0.63
CA PRO A 346 -5.73 13.50 -1.86
C PRO A 346 -7.16 13.94 -1.57
N ALA A 347 -7.69 14.84 -2.39
CA ALA A 347 -9.06 15.30 -2.24
C ALA A 347 -10.05 14.28 -2.80
N ALA A 348 -11.18 14.10 -2.09
CA ALA A 348 -12.29 13.30 -2.57
C ALA A 348 -13.04 14.00 -3.71
N SER A 349 -13.57 13.23 -4.67
CA SER A 349 -14.46 13.76 -5.68
C SER A 349 -15.91 13.82 -5.18
N THR A 350 -16.62 14.89 -5.52
CA THR A 350 -18.04 15.02 -5.22
C THR A 350 -18.96 14.52 -6.34
N THR A 351 -18.39 14.17 -7.51
CA THR A 351 -19.18 13.84 -8.70
C THR A 351 -18.71 12.58 -9.43
N LEU A 352 -17.49 12.11 -9.20
CA LEU A 352 -16.92 10.95 -9.88
C LEU A 352 -16.48 9.86 -8.88
N PRO A 353 -16.75 8.60 -9.21
CA PRO A 353 -17.61 8.10 -10.31
C PRO A 353 -19.09 8.16 -9.95
N GLY A 354 -19.97 7.91 -10.90
CA GLY A 354 -21.42 7.66 -10.67
C GLY A 354 -22.31 8.87 -10.41
N GLY A 355 -21.73 10.06 -10.23
CA GLY A 355 -22.47 11.29 -9.93
C GLY A 355 -22.75 11.54 -8.44
N ALA A 356 -23.03 12.79 -8.09
CA ALA A 356 -23.18 13.24 -6.70
C ALA A 356 -24.23 12.47 -5.89
N ALA A 357 -25.39 12.17 -6.49
CA ALA A 357 -26.47 11.45 -5.82
C ALA A 357 -26.06 10.02 -5.43
N SER A 358 -25.38 9.30 -6.34
CA SER A 358 -24.86 7.95 -6.08
C SER A 358 -23.80 7.95 -4.97
N ILE A 359 -22.85 8.89 -5.03
CA ILE A 359 -21.82 9.04 -4.00
C ILE A 359 -22.41 9.31 -2.62
N GLN A 360 -23.39 10.26 -2.54
CA GLN A 360 -24.05 10.58 -1.27
C GLN A 360 -24.85 9.40 -0.72
N HIS A 361 -25.58 8.68 -1.57
CA HIS A 361 -26.32 7.50 -1.14
C HIS A 361 -25.36 6.37 -0.70
N GLY A 362 -24.28 6.15 -1.44
CA GLY A 362 -23.24 5.20 -1.07
C GLY A 362 -22.60 5.52 0.28
N GLU A 363 -22.34 6.80 0.59
CA GLU A 363 -21.83 7.23 1.89
C GLU A 363 -22.83 6.93 3.02
N VAL A 364 -24.13 7.17 2.82
CA VAL A 364 -25.18 6.84 3.81
C VAL A 364 -25.19 5.33 4.08
N LEU A 365 -25.12 4.51 3.05
CA LEU A 365 -25.07 3.04 3.19
C LEU A 365 -23.79 2.58 3.90
N PHE A 366 -22.63 3.13 3.53
CA PHE A 366 -21.34 2.86 4.15
C PHE A 366 -21.34 3.17 5.66
N ARG A 367 -21.91 4.32 6.04
CA ARG A 367 -21.97 4.76 7.44
C ARG A 367 -22.99 3.99 8.27
N GLY A 368 -24.12 3.66 7.69
CA GLY A 368 -25.27 3.09 8.38
C GLY A 368 -25.47 1.61 8.10
N THR A 369 -26.15 1.28 7.01
CA THR A 369 -26.63 -0.07 6.71
C THR A 369 -25.52 -1.12 6.65
N VAL A 370 -24.37 -0.77 6.07
CA VAL A 370 -23.24 -1.71 5.92
C VAL A 370 -22.34 -1.74 7.14
N GLY A 371 -22.24 -0.63 7.88
CA GLY A 371 -21.44 -0.56 9.10
C GLY A 371 -19.93 -0.45 8.90
N CYS A 372 -19.45 -0.21 7.68
CA CYS A 372 -18.01 -0.04 7.39
C CYS A 372 -17.37 1.09 8.23
N ALA A 373 -18.14 2.14 8.52
CA ALA A 373 -17.70 3.31 9.28
C ALA A 373 -17.38 3.01 10.77
N LEU A 374 -17.69 1.81 11.26
CA LEU A 374 -17.35 1.42 12.63
C LEU A 374 -15.86 1.12 12.82
N CYS A 375 -15.17 0.70 11.74
CA CYS A 375 -13.71 0.61 11.65
C CYS A 375 -13.18 1.80 10.81
N HIS A 376 -13.71 2.00 9.61
CA HIS A 376 -13.37 3.14 8.76
C HIS A 376 -14.08 4.41 9.22
N THR A 377 -13.79 4.83 10.47
CA THR A 377 -14.35 6.05 11.08
C THR A 377 -14.07 7.25 10.18
N PRO A 378 -15.11 7.95 9.69
CA PRO A 378 -14.93 8.99 8.68
C PRO A 378 -14.02 10.12 9.12
N THR A 379 -14.15 10.55 10.39
CA THR A 379 -13.46 11.74 10.90
C THR A 379 -12.97 11.51 12.32
N LEU A 380 -11.71 11.80 12.56
CA LEU A 380 -11.13 11.97 13.88
C LEU A 380 -10.66 13.40 14.09
N MET A 381 -10.62 13.85 15.35
CA MET A 381 -10.18 15.21 15.66
C MET A 381 -8.68 15.20 15.99
N ALA A 382 -7.90 15.97 15.23
CA ALA A 382 -6.49 16.20 15.52
C ALA A 382 -6.33 17.33 16.54
N SER A 383 -5.34 17.19 17.40
CA SER A 383 -4.90 18.24 18.32
C SER A 383 -4.09 19.31 17.56
N PRO A 384 -3.98 20.55 18.10
CA PRO A 384 -3.08 21.54 17.54
C PRO A 384 -1.64 21.02 17.48
N SER A 385 -1.00 21.23 16.34
CA SER A 385 0.40 20.83 16.12
C SER A 385 1.06 21.79 15.13
N PRO A 386 2.38 21.71 14.92
CA PRO A 386 3.05 22.50 13.89
C PRO A 386 2.46 22.32 12.48
N TYR A 387 1.77 21.22 12.24
CA TYR A 387 1.20 20.85 10.94
C TYR A 387 -0.30 21.16 10.83
N VAL A 388 -0.99 21.25 11.98
CA VAL A 388 -2.44 21.41 12.04
C VAL A 388 -2.78 22.63 12.87
N ASN A 389 -3.43 23.63 12.25
CA ASN A 389 -3.99 24.82 12.92
C ASN A 389 -3.11 25.40 14.03
N GLN A 390 -1.99 26.00 13.66
CA GLN A 390 -1.09 26.66 14.59
C GLN A 390 -1.88 27.66 15.45
N GLY A 391 -2.25 27.23 16.67
CA GLY A 391 -2.78 28.12 17.70
C GLY A 391 -4.29 28.24 17.86
N SER A 392 -5.15 27.52 17.13
CA SER A 392 -6.61 27.78 17.15
C SER A 392 -7.52 26.60 17.50
N GLY A 393 -7.00 25.49 18.01
CA GLY A 393 -7.85 24.37 18.44
C GLY A 393 -7.72 23.10 17.62
N THR A 394 -8.70 22.21 17.73
CA THR A 394 -8.71 20.91 17.04
C THR A 394 -9.15 21.05 15.57
N ALA A 395 -8.60 20.20 14.70
CA ALA A 395 -8.99 20.11 13.29
C ALA A 395 -9.65 18.76 12.97
N ALA A 396 -10.67 18.78 12.12
CA ALA A 396 -11.31 17.57 11.61
C ALA A 396 -10.42 16.91 10.54
N VAL A 397 -10.07 15.65 10.73
CA VAL A 397 -9.29 14.84 9.80
C VAL A 397 -10.19 13.76 9.24
N ASN A 398 -10.53 13.86 7.95
CA ASN A 398 -11.45 12.94 7.26
C ASN A 398 -10.67 11.76 6.67
N LEU A 399 -10.09 10.92 7.53
CA LEU A 399 -9.20 9.84 7.13
C LEU A 399 -9.90 8.51 6.81
N PHE A 400 -11.14 8.34 7.24
CA PHE A 400 -11.87 7.06 7.13
C PHE A 400 -11.08 5.88 7.72
N SER A 401 -10.65 6.05 8.97
CA SER A 401 -9.95 5.04 9.76
C SER A 401 -10.05 5.36 11.25
N ASP A 402 -10.14 4.33 12.08
CA ASP A 402 -10.03 4.44 13.54
C ASP A 402 -8.60 4.28 14.05
N LEU A 403 -7.64 3.96 13.16
CA LEU A 403 -6.22 3.70 13.45
C LEU A 403 -5.98 2.50 14.38
N LEU A 404 -6.99 1.68 14.62
CA LEU A 404 -6.91 0.49 15.48
C LEU A 404 -6.51 -0.76 14.70
N LEU A 405 -6.04 -1.76 15.41
CA LEU A 405 -5.85 -3.12 14.90
C LEU A 405 -7.19 -3.86 14.97
N HIS A 406 -7.51 -4.57 13.90
CA HIS A 406 -8.63 -5.51 13.84
C HIS A 406 -8.16 -6.87 13.36
N ASP A 407 -8.71 -7.93 13.91
CA ASP A 407 -8.48 -9.27 13.41
C ASP A 407 -9.25 -9.47 12.09
N MET A 408 -8.49 -9.70 11.03
CA MET A 408 -9.04 -9.87 9.68
C MET A 408 -9.16 -11.35 9.27
N GLY A 409 -8.93 -12.25 10.22
CA GLY A 409 -9.02 -13.69 10.02
C GLY A 409 -7.94 -14.27 9.10
N ASP A 410 -7.96 -15.59 8.94
CA ASP A 410 -6.94 -16.33 8.19
C ASP A 410 -6.85 -15.95 6.72
N THR A 411 -7.95 -15.49 6.12
CA THR A 411 -7.99 -15.09 4.70
C THR A 411 -7.07 -13.92 4.39
N LEU A 412 -6.89 -13.01 5.34
CA LEU A 412 -6.04 -11.83 5.21
C LEU A 412 -4.78 -11.90 6.08
N ALA A 413 -4.60 -12.94 6.90
CA ALA A 413 -3.40 -13.10 7.72
C ALA A 413 -2.12 -13.14 6.86
N ASP A 414 -1.10 -12.37 7.26
CA ASP A 414 0.24 -12.44 6.68
C ASP A 414 1.20 -13.36 7.46
N GLY A 415 0.76 -13.84 8.61
CA GLY A 415 1.55 -14.73 9.46
C GLY A 415 2.65 -14.04 10.27
N VAL A 416 2.70 -12.69 10.27
CA VAL A 416 3.73 -11.88 10.88
C VAL A 416 3.17 -11.09 12.07
N SER A 417 3.89 -11.10 13.20
CA SER A 417 3.58 -10.25 14.36
C SER A 417 4.52 -9.05 14.43
N GLN A 418 3.97 -7.86 14.80
CA GLN A 418 4.76 -6.65 15.00
C GLN A 418 4.25 -5.86 16.22
N GLY A 419 5.10 -5.66 17.21
CA GLY A 419 4.67 -5.13 18.51
C GLY A 419 3.61 -6.04 19.13
N LEU A 420 2.46 -5.49 19.47
CA LEU A 420 1.33 -6.27 19.98
C LEU A 420 0.43 -6.85 18.88
N ALA A 421 0.60 -6.43 17.62
CA ALA A 421 -0.21 -6.91 16.50
C ALA A 421 0.11 -8.38 16.18
N GLY A 422 -0.90 -9.22 16.16
CA GLY A 422 -0.82 -10.63 15.80
C GLY A 422 -0.78 -10.89 14.30
N PRO A 423 -0.66 -12.17 13.89
CA PRO A 423 -0.51 -12.56 12.48
C PRO A 423 -1.67 -12.16 11.57
N SER A 424 -2.89 -12.12 12.09
CA SER A 424 -4.13 -11.77 11.36
C SER A 424 -4.60 -10.33 11.60
N GLU A 425 -3.93 -9.58 12.47
CA GLU A 425 -4.34 -8.23 12.82
C GLU A 425 -3.68 -7.17 11.94
N PHE A 426 -4.50 -6.23 11.47
CA PHE A 426 -4.05 -5.10 10.67
C PHE A 426 -4.68 -3.80 11.15
N ARG A 427 -3.92 -2.71 11.02
CA ARG A 427 -4.45 -1.37 11.24
C ARG A 427 -5.47 -1.02 10.16
N THR A 428 -6.62 -0.48 10.56
CA THR A 428 -7.56 0.10 9.61
C THR A 428 -6.85 1.13 8.74
N ALA A 429 -6.75 0.86 7.44
CA ALA A 429 -6.09 1.75 6.50
C ALA A 429 -6.94 3.00 6.24
N PRO A 430 -6.37 4.22 6.23
CA PRO A 430 -7.05 5.41 5.73
C PRO A 430 -7.52 5.21 4.29
N LEU A 431 -8.72 5.70 3.96
CA LEU A 431 -9.32 5.51 2.63
C LEU A 431 -9.14 6.70 1.70
N TRP A 432 -8.58 7.82 2.15
CA TRP A 432 -8.27 8.91 1.22
C TRP A 432 -7.31 8.46 0.10
N GLY A 433 -7.57 8.91 -1.12
CA GLY A 433 -6.87 8.47 -2.31
C GLY A 433 -7.23 7.07 -2.80
N LEU A 434 -8.21 6.39 -2.18
CA LEU A 434 -8.65 5.05 -2.58
C LEU A 434 -9.14 5.02 -4.04
N GLY A 435 -9.81 6.09 -4.47
CA GLY A 435 -10.36 6.18 -5.82
C GLY A 435 -9.34 6.03 -6.93
N GLN A 436 -8.09 6.38 -6.67
CA GLN A 436 -7.02 6.35 -7.67
C GLN A 436 -5.99 5.26 -7.40
N ARG A 437 -6.19 4.41 -6.39
CA ARG A 437 -5.33 3.25 -6.13
C ARG A 437 -5.65 2.11 -7.09
N VAL A 438 -4.60 1.40 -7.49
CA VAL A 438 -4.72 0.20 -8.34
C VAL A 438 -4.68 -1.07 -7.51
N PHE A 439 -3.68 -1.21 -6.65
CA PHE A 439 -3.49 -2.40 -5.85
C PHE A 439 -4.02 -2.21 -4.44
N PHE A 440 -4.75 -3.19 -3.93
CA PHE A 440 -5.41 -3.16 -2.63
C PHE A 440 -4.92 -4.27 -1.71
N LEU A 441 -5.27 -4.12 -0.43
CA LEU A 441 -4.83 -4.93 0.70
C LEU A 441 -3.33 -4.76 0.98
N HIS A 442 -2.86 -5.36 2.06
CA HIS A 442 -1.46 -5.21 2.50
C HIS A 442 -0.44 -5.79 1.49
N ASP A 443 -0.85 -6.75 0.68
CA ASP A 443 0.03 -7.48 -0.26
C ASP A 443 -0.24 -7.19 -1.75
N GLY A 444 -1.22 -6.33 -2.04
CA GLY A 444 -1.53 -5.94 -3.42
C GLY A 444 -2.13 -7.05 -4.28
N ARG A 445 -2.79 -8.03 -3.65
CA ARG A 445 -3.30 -9.24 -4.36
C ARG A 445 -4.48 -9.00 -5.29
N THR A 446 -5.09 -7.84 -5.24
CA THR A 446 -6.26 -7.51 -6.05
C THR A 446 -6.31 -6.03 -6.41
N SER A 447 -6.96 -5.72 -7.53
CA SER A 447 -7.30 -4.36 -7.99
C SER A 447 -8.80 -4.10 -8.04
N ASP A 448 -9.64 -5.03 -7.54
CA ASP A 448 -11.09 -4.99 -7.57
C ASP A 448 -11.66 -4.79 -6.17
N LEU A 449 -12.39 -3.70 -5.93
CA LEU A 449 -13.02 -3.38 -4.64
C LEU A 449 -14.07 -4.39 -4.21
N VAL A 450 -14.81 -5.01 -5.14
CA VAL A 450 -15.78 -6.07 -4.80
C VAL A 450 -15.05 -7.26 -4.21
N HIS A 451 -13.89 -7.61 -4.79
CA HIS A 451 -13.05 -8.68 -4.25
C HIS A 451 -12.42 -8.29 -2.90
N VAL A 452 -12.00 -7.03 -2.72
CA VAL A 452 -11.52 -6.52 -1.41
C VAL A 452 -12.59 -6.72 -0.34
N ILE A 453 -13.83 -6.28 -0.59
CA ILE A 453 -14.93 -6.43 0.38
C ILE A 453 -15.21 -7.91 0.66
N ARG A 454 -15.15 -8.77 -0.35
CA ARG A 454 -15.31 -10.22 -0.19
C ARG A 454 -14.25 -10.81 0.75
N LEU A 455 -13.00 -10.39 0.61
CA LEU A 455 -11.89 -10.86 1.46
C LEU A 455 -12.01 -10.38 2.92
N HIS A 456 -12.69 -9.25 3.16
CA HIS A 456 -13.04 -8.81 4.52
C HIS A 456 -14.03 -9.76 5.21
N GLY A 457 -14.78 -10.54 4.44
CA GLY A 457 -15.80 -11.48 4.92
C GLY A 457 -15.25 -12.85 5.36
N GLY A 458 -13.95 -12.99 5.65
CA GLY A 458 -13.37 -14.23 6.18
C GLY A 458 -14.06 -14.71 7.48
N SER A 459 -14.04 -16.01 7.77
CA SER A 459 -14.82 -16.62 8.86
C SER A 459 -14.55 -16.01 10.22
N GLU A 460 -13.29 -15.67 10.50
CA GLU A 460 -12.82 -15.12 11.79
C GLU A 460 -12.62 -13.60 11.75
N SER A 461 -12.98 -12.95 10.63
CA SER A 461 -12.77 -11.51 10.46
C SER A 461 -13.79 -10.69 11.25
N GLU A 462 -13.32 -9.66 11.96
CA GLU A 462 -14.19 -8.66 12.59
C GLU A 462 -15.05 -7.88 11.56
N ALA A 463 -14.62 -7.80 10.29
CA ALA A 463 -15.36 -7.15 9.23
C ALA A 463 -16.40 -8.06 8.54
N ARG A 464 -16.53 -9.32 8.98
CA ARG A 464 -17.37 -10.33 8.32
C ARG A 464 -18.81 -9.90 8.18
N VAL A 465 -19.43 -9.42 9.25
CA VAL A 465 -20.86 -9.07 9.23
C VAL A 465 -21.10 -7.86 8.31
N SER A 466 -20.20 -6.87 8.33
CA SER A 466 -20.28 -5.73 7.39
C SER A 466 -20.15 -6.18 5.93
N ALA A 467 -19.25 -7.11 5.63
CA ALA A 467 -19.14 -7.68 4.29
C ALA A 467 -20.41 -8.43 3.87
N GLU A 468 -20.98 -9.24 4.77
CA GLU A 468 -22.27 -9.93 4.54
C GLU A 468 -23.39 -8.93 4.27
N GLN A 469 -23.48 -7.83 5.03
CA GLN A 469 -24.46 -6.75 4.81
C GLN A 469 -24.30 -6.09 3.45
N PHE A 470 -23.06 -5.79 3.02
CA PHE A 470 -22.78 -5.26 1.67
C PHE A 470 -23.29 -6.22 0.58
N PHE A 471 -22.98 -7.50 0.67
CA PHE A 471 -23.43 -8.47 -0.32
C PHE A 471 -24.94 -8.73 -0.28
N GLY A 472 -25.61 -8.41 0.82
CA GLY A 472 -27.08 -8.45 0.97
C GLY A 472 -27.82 -7.26 0.35
N LEU A 473 -27.13 -6.17 -0.01
CA LEU A 473 -27.73 -5.01 -0.66
C LEU A 473 -28.24 -5.33 -2.06
N SER A 474 -29.12 -4.48 -2.60
CA SER A 474 -29.44 -4.49 -4.03
C SER A 474 -28.20 -4.16 -4.87
N ASP A 475 -28.17 -4.57 -6.15
CA ASP A 475 -27.03 -4.26 -7.01
C ASP A 475 -26.85 -2.75 -7.24
N SER A 476 -27.95 -1.98 -7.25
CA SER A 476 -27.90 -0.52 -7.27
C SER A 476 -27.21 0.06 -6.03
N ASP A 477 -27.60 -0.40 -4.85
CA ASP A 477 -27.03 0.09 -3.59
C ASP A 477 -25.56 -0.32 -3.44
N LYS A 478 -25.19 -1.54 -3.87
CA LYS A 478 -23.78 -1.96 -3.95
C LYS A 478 -22.98 -1.03 -4.85
N GLN A 479 -23.55 -0.68 -6.03
CA GLN A 479 -22.89 0.23 -6.97
C GLN A 479 -22.67 1.61 -6.36
N ASP A 480 -23.64 2.13 -5.60
CA ASP A 480 -23.52 3.42 -4.93
C ASP A 480 -22.42 3.40 -3.86
N VAL A 481 -22.30 2.32 -3.07
CA VAL A 481 -21.19 2.14 -2.13
C VAL A 481 -19.83 2.08 -2.85
N LEU A 482 -19.73 1.38 -3.98
CA LEU A 482 -18.50 1.31 -4.77
C LEU A 482 -18.14 2.67 -5.37
N ASN A 483 -19.13 3.44 -5.85
CA ASN A 483 -18.94 4.78 -6.36
C ASN A 483 -18.44 5.73 -5.25
N PHE A 484 -19.04 5.64 -4.05
CA PHE A 484 -18.57 6.38 -2.88
C PHE A 484 -17.10 6.02 -2.55
N LEU A 485 -16.75 4.74 -2.45
CA LEU A 485 -15.38 4.31 -2.17
C LEU A 485 -14.40 4.82 -3.23
N ARG A 486 -14.76 4.76 -4.49
CA ARG A 486 -13.92 5.28 -5.59
C ARG A 486 -13.93 6.81 -5.68
N SER A 487 -14.83 7.50 -4.96
CA SER A 487 -14.79 8.96 -4.87
C SER A 487 -13.74 9.49 -3.89
N LEU A 488 -13.29 8.66 -2.95
CA LEU A 488 -12.32 9.00 -1.89
C LEU A 488 -10.83 9.08 -2.40
#